data_029066df9dd2cff465dd6d509ef4bdbd
#
_entry.id   029066df9dd2cff465dd6d509ef4bdbd
#
_cell.length_a   1.000
_cell.length_b   1.000
_cell.length_c   1.000
_cell.angle_alpha   90.00
_cell.angle_beta   90.00
_cell.angle_gamma   90.00
#
_symmetry.space_group_name_H-M   'P 1'
#
loop_
_entity.id
_entity.type
_entity.pdbx_description
1 polymer ?
#
loop_
_entity_poly.entity_id
_entity_poly.type
_entity_poly.pdbx_seq_one_letter_code
_entity_poly.pdbx_strand_id
1 'polypeptide(L)'
;MKRKIVLAMALLGVQSLAWSAEITVAAASSLSDAFKVIAAQFEKQHPAVKVNLTFGSSGTLLQQLRYGAPIDVFASADQKTMNDAQNFFLIQNATRTDFTSNRLVLITSTRNPIIIKDLNELKHANIKHIAIGNPAYTPAGRYAQAVLAQKQLWVPLQSKLIKTENV
;
A
#
# COMPACT_ATOMS: atom_id res chain seq x y z
N MET A 1 -25.70 -46.82 -60.07
CA MET A 1 -25.64 -46.60 -58.62
C MET A 1 -24.53 -45.61 -58.36
N LYS A 2 -24.89 -44.32 -58.07
CA LYS A 2 -23.94 -43.23 -57.81
C LYS A 2 -23.86 -43.01 -56.30
N ARG A 3 -22.72 -43.38 -55.65
CA ARG A 3 -22.47 -43.11 -54.22
C ARG A 3 -22.09 -41.64 -54.06
N LYS A 4 -22.91 -40.86 -53.35
CA LYS A 4 -22.60 -39.51 -52.90
C LYS A 4 -21.77 -39.63 -51.62
N ILE A 5 -20.51 -39.22 -51.67
CA ILE A 5 -19.65 -39.04 -50.49
C ILE A 5 -19.94 -37.67 -49.95
N VAL A 6 -20.57 -37.62 -48.75
CA VAL A 6 -20.75 -36.38 -47.99
C VAL A 6 -19.52 -36.15 -47.11
N LEU A 7 -18.70 -35.19 -47.49
CA LEU A 7 -17.53 -34.78 -46.71
C LEU A 7 -18.00 -33.85 -45.57
N ALA A 8 -18.10 -34.39 -44.36
CA ALA A 8 -18.39 -33.59 -43.17
C ALA A 8 -17.09 -32.88 -42.73
N MET A 9 -17.03 -31.56 -42.99
CA MET A 9 -15.93 -30.70 -42.54
C MET A 9 -16.15 -30.37 -41.06
N ALA A 10 -15.49 -31.07 -40.15
CA ALA A 10 -15.47 -30.74 -38.71
C ALA A 10 -14.68 -29.45 -38.50
N LEU A 11 -15.38 -28.34 -38.28
CA LEU A 11 -14.76 -27.09 -37.74
C LEU A 11 -14.34 -27.37 -36.30
N LEU A 12 -13.11 -27.71 -36.08
CA LEU A 12 -12.43 -27.65 -34.78
C LEU A 12 -12.29 -26.17 -34.41
N GLY A 13 -13.22 -25.67 -33.61
CA GLY A 13 -13.10 -24.38 -32.98
C GLY A 13 -11.91 -24.38 -32.04
N VAL A 14 -10.83 -23.72 -32.43
CA VAL A 14 -9.69 -23.41 -31.54
C VAL A 14 -10.21 -22.42 -30.50
N GLN A 15 -10.64 -22.95 -29.35
CA GLN A 15 -10.88 -22.11 -28.18
C GLN A 15 -9.52 -21.60 -27.72
N SER A 16 -9.22 -20.35 -28.08
CA SER A 16 -8.11 -19.60 -27.50
C SER A 16 -8.40 -19.50 -25.99
N LEU A 17 -7.66 -20.25 -25.18
CA LEU A 17 -7.55 -20.02 -23.76
C LEU A 17 -7.00 -18.60 -23.59
N ALA A 18 -7.88 -17.63 -23.37
CA ALA A 18 -7.48 -16.28 -23.00
C ALA A 18 -6.77 -16.38 -21.65
N TRP A 19 -5.45 -16.41 -21.65
CA TRP A 19 -4.66 -16.24 -20.44
C TRP A 19 -4.92 -14.82 -19.96
N SER A 20 -5.62 -14.69 -18.85
CA SER A 20 -5.70 -13.42 -18.13
C SER A 20 -4.32 -13.11 -17.59
N ALA A 21 -3.72 -12.01 -18.03
CA ALA A 21 -2.51 -11.50 -17.42
C ALA A 21 -2.85 -11.03 -16.00
N GLU A 22 -2.01 -11.35 -15.03
CA GLU A 22 -2.16 -10.88 -13.65
C GLU A 22 -1.10 -9.85 -13.32
N ILE A 23 -1.51 -8.79 -12.61
CA ILE A 23 -0.61 -7.78 -12.05
C ILE A 23 -0.79 -7.79 -10.54
N THR A 24 0.27 -8.08 -9.81
CA THR A 24 0.28 -8.02 -8.35
C THR A 24 0.82 -6.67 -7.88
N VAL A 25 -0.03 -5.90 -7.19
CA VAL A 25 0.31 -4.59 -6.66
C VAL A 25 0.40 -4.65 -5.14
N ALA A 26 1.57 -4.37 -4.58
CA ALA A 26 1.77 -4.17 -3.15
C ALA A 26 1.78 -2.68 -2.84
N ALA A 27 0.78 -2.21 -2.12
CA ALA A 27 0.60 -0.78 -1.84
C ALA A 27 0.48 -0.51 -0.33
N ALA A 28 1.00 0.65 0.09
CA ALA A 28 0.85 1.12 1.47
C ALA A 28 -0.64 1.18 1.87
N SER A 29 -0.95 0.81 3.13
CA SER A 29 -2.32 0.77 3.64
C SER A 29 -3.10 2.08 3.45
N SER A 30 -2.41 3.23 3.52
CA SER A 30 -3.00 4.55 3.27
C SER A 30 -3.51 4.76 1.84
N LEU A 31 -3.12 3.90 0.89
CA LEU A 31 -3.52 3.95 -0.51
C LEU A 31 -4.70 3.01 -0.83
N SER A 32 -5.17 2.21 0.15
CA SER A 32 -6.07 1.09 -0.09
C SER A 32 -7.36 1.47 -0.83
N ASP A 33 -8.04 2.53 -0.41
CA ASP A 33 -9.32 2.90 -1.00
C ASP A 33 -9.15 3.44 -2.43
N ALA A 34 -8.14 4.29 -2.64
CA ALA A 34 -7.83 4.80 -3.97
C ALA A 34 -7.41 3.69 -4.94
N PHE A 35 -6.55 2.78 -4.50
CA PHE A 35 -6.05 1.69 -5.36
C PHE A 35 -7.12 0.67 -5.71
N LYS A 36 -8.10 0.38 -4.82
CA LYS A 36 -9.26 -0.44 -5.16
C LYS A 36 -10.08 0.16 -6.33
N VAL A 37 -10.30 1.47 -6.28
CA VAL A 37 -11.02 2.18 -7.36
C VAL A 37 -10.21 2.18 -8.65
N ILE A 38 -8.91 2.46 -8.58
CA ILE A 38 -8.01 2.46 -9.74
C ILE A 38 -7.95 1.06 -10.37
N ALA A 39 -7.79 0.00 -9.57
CA ALA A 39 -7.74 -1.37 -10.06
C ALA A 39 -9.03 -1.76 -10.80
N ALA A 40 -10.20 -1.45 -10.22
CA ALA A 40 -11.48 -1.72 -10.85
C ALA A 40 -11.66 -0.98 -12.19
N GLN A 41 -11.18 0.28 -12.26
CA GLN A 41 -11.21 1.06 -13.50
C GLN A 41 -10.25 0.50 -14.55
N PHE A 42 -9.04 0.09 -14.11
CA PHE A 42 -8.03 -0.51 -14.98
C PHE A 42 -8.52 -1.84 -15.58
N GLU A 43 -9.06 -2.74 -14.75
CA GLU A 43 -9.63 -4.02 -15.21
C GLU A 43 -10.78 -3.81 -16.20
N LYS A 44 -11.63 -2.79 -15.99
CA LYS A 44 -12.69 -2.43 -16.93
C LYS A 44 -12.16 -2.00 -18.30
N GLN A 45 -11.03 -1.29 -18.32
CA GLN A 45 -10.39 -0.83 -19.56
C GLN A 45 -9.53 -1.93 -20.19
N HIS A 46 -9.07 -2.90 -19.40
CA HIS A 46 -8.21 -4.01 -19.80
C HIS A 46 -8.79 -5.35 -19.35
N PRO A 47 -9.89 -5.84 -19.97
CA PRO A 47 -10.63 -7.02 -19.50
C PRO A 47 -9.82 -8.32 -19.46
N ALA A 48 -8.69 -8.38 -20.18
CA ALA A 48 -7.77 -9.52 -20.17
C ALA A 48 -6.73 -9.45 -19.04
N VAL A 49 -6.80 -8.44 -18.16
CA VAL A 49 -5.84 -8.24 -17.06
C VAL A 49 -6.58 -8.29 -15.73
N LYS A 50 -6.04 -9.06 -14.78
CA LYS A 50 -6.49 -9.11 -13.38
C LYS A 50 -5.50 -8.36 -12.49
N VAL A 51 -5.99 -7.49 -11.59
CA VAL A 51 -5.16 -6.76 -10.63
C VAL A 51 -5.35 -7.34 -9.22
N ASN A 52 -4.31 -7.95 -8.69
CA ASN A 52 -4.27 -8.48 -7.33
C ASN A 52 -3.67 -7.42 -6.40
N LEU A 53 -4.44 -6.94 -5.42
CA LEU A 53 -4.03 -5.91 -4.49
C LEU A 53 -3.63 -6.52 -3.15
N THR A 54 -2.44 -6.17 -2.66
CA THR A 54 -1.98 -6.47 -1.30
C THR A 54 -1.67 -5.16 -0.58
N PHE A 55 -2.22 -4.99 0.63
CA PHE A 55 -2.01 -3.79 1.43
C PHE A 55 -1.28 -4.10 2.73
N GLY A 56 -0.37 -3.20 3.11
CA GLY A 56 0.40 -3.33 4.33
C GLY A 56 1.19 -2.07 4.65
N SER A 57 1.99 -2.09 5.71
CA SER A 57 2.98 -1.03 5.91
C SER A 57 4.05 -1.12 4.82
N SER A 58 4.56 0.01 4.35
CA SER A 58 5.57 0.01 3.28
C SER A 58 6.81 -0.82 3.65
N GLY A 59 7.24 -0.78 4.92
CA GLY A 59 8.37 -1.58 5.38
C GLY A 59 8.09 -3.08 5.39
N THR A 60 6.88 -3.50 5.76
CA THR A 60 6.48 -4.91 5.71
C THR A 60 6.43 -5.43 4.26
N LEU A 61 5.86 -4.63 3.35
CA LEU A 61 5.82 -4.98 1.93
C LEU A 61 7.22 -5.04 1.31
N LEU A 62 8.13 -4.15 1.72
CA LEU A 62 9.54 -4.22 1.32
C LEU A 62 10.19 -5.53 1.78
N GLN A 63 9.91 -6.01 3.01
CA GLN A 63 10.42 -7.30 3.44
C GLN A 63 9.88 -8.45 2.59
N GLN A 64 8.59 -8.42 2.22
CA GLN A 64 8.02 -9.42 1.31
C GLN A 64 8.74 -9.44 -0.03
N LEU A 65 9.01 -8.26 -0.63
CA LEU A 65 9.83 -8.13 -1.84
C LEU A 65 11.22 -8.74 -1.67
N ARG A 66 11.90 -8.47 -0.55
CA ARG A 66 13.22 -9.01 -0.24
C ARG A 66 13.22 -10.54 -0.13
N TYR A 67 12.12 -11.13 0.32
CA TYR A 67 11.94 -12.59 0.39
C TYR A 67 11.38 -13.19 -0.90
N GLY A 68 11.33 -12.42 -1.99
CA GLY A 68 10.98 -12.92 -3.32
C GLY A 68 9.47 -13.02 -3.58
N ALA A 69 8.64 -12.25 -2.85
CA ALA A 69 7.22 -12.19 -3.17
C ALA A 69 7.03 -11.70 -4.63
N PRO A 70 6.16 -12.34 -5.42
CA PRO A 70 5.91 -11.98 -6.81
C PRO A 70 5.07 -10.70 -6.88
N ILE A 71 5.72 -9.55 -6.82
CA ILE A 71 5.12 -8.22 -6.84
C ILE A 71 5.60 -7.50 -8.09
N ASP A 72 4.66 -7.09 -8.94
CA ASP A 72 4.94 -6.36 -10.18
C ASP A 72 5.02 -4.85 -9.96
N VAL A 73 4.19 -4.33 -9.03
CA VAL A 73 4.16 -2.90 -8.69
C VAL A 73 4.25 -2.71 -7.18
N PHE A 74 5.20 -1.89 -6.75
CA PHE A 74 5.37 -1.51 -5.35
C PHE A 74 5.07 -0.03 -5.14
N ALA A 75 4.03 0.28 -4.35
CA ALA A 75 3.61 1.64 -4.01
C ALA A 75 3.88 1.95 -2.53
N SER A 76 5.02 2.57 -2.27
CA SER A 76 5.45 2.98 -0.93
C SER A 76 4.88 4.33 -0.52
N ALA A 77 4.57 4.52 0.77
CA ALA A 77 4.13 5.79 1.34
C ALA A 77 5.29 6.68 1.82
N ASP A 78 6.54 6.28 1.64
CA ASP A 78 7.69 7.13 1.94
C ASP A 78 8.90 6.87 1.03
N GLN A 79 9.73 7.90 0.90
CA GLN A 79 10.97 7.87 0.13
C GLN A 79 12.02 6.93 0.72
N LYS A 80 12.08 6.82 2.07
CA LYS A 80 13.07 5.95 2.71
C LYS A 80 12.88 4.49 2.27
N THR A 81 11.68 3.96 2.36
CA THR A 81 11.39 2.58 1.97
C THR A 81 11.63 2.35 0.47
N MET A 82 11.31 3.35 -0.38
CA MET A 82 11.57 3.27 -1.81
C MET A 82 13.08 3.33 -2.12
N ASN A 83 13.85 4.15 -1.39
CA ASN A 83 15.32 4.16 -1.49
C ASN A 83 15.92 2.82 -1.09
N ASP A 84 15.41 2.20 -0.02
CA ASP A 84 15.85 0.88 0.40
C ASP A 84 15.53 -0.17 -0.67
N ALA A 85 14.33 -0.15 -1.30
CA ALA A 85 13.99 -1.03 -2.40
C ALA A 85 14.94 -0.88 -3.60
N GLN A 86 15.31 0.35 -3.92
CA GLN A 86 16.27 0.66 -4.96
C GLN A 86 17.68 0.15 -4.61
N ASN A 87 18.15 0.39 -3.40
CA ASN A 87 19.48 -0.02 -2.93
C ASN A 87 19.61 -1.54 -2.88
N PHE A 88 18.52 -2.27 -2.65
CA PHE A 88 18.47 -3.73 -2.70
C PHE A 88 18.20 -4.28 -4.12
N PHE A 89 18.17 -3.44 -5.15
CA PHE A 89 17.89 -3.82 -6.54
C PHE A 89 16.56 -4.56 -6.72
N LEU A 90 15.53 -4.21 -5.95
CA LEU A 90 14.23 -4.84 -5.99
C LEU A 90 13.24 -4.15 -6.95
N ILE A 91 13.62 -3.02 -7.50
CA ILE A 91 12.82 -2.23 -8.45
C ILE A 91 13.66 -1.79 -9.64
N GLN A 92 13.00 -1.55 -10.76
CA GLN A 92 13.63 -0.92 -11.93
C GLN A 92 13.68 0.59 -11.71
N ASN A 93 14.88 1.15 -11.50
CA ASN A 93 15.07 2.55 -11.15
C ASN A 93 14.43 3.53 -12.14
N ALA A 94 14.43 3.20 -13.44
CA ALA A 94 13.84 4.04 -14.48
C ALA A 94 12.30 4.17 -14.38
N THR A 95 11.64 3.26 -13.66
CA THR A 95 10.18 3.29 -13.47
C THR A 95 9.75 3.98 -12.18
N ARG A 96 10.72 4.34 -11.31
CA ARG A 96 10.40 5.01 -10.04
C ARG A 96 9.87 6.41 -10.28
N THR A 97 8.70 6.71 -9.71
CA THR A 97 8.06 8.02 -9.80
C THR A 97 7.33 8.38 -8.51
N ASP A 98 7.28 9.65 -8.19
CA ASP A 98 6.44 10.20 -7.12
C ASP A 98 5.08 10.56 -7.75
N PHE A 99 4.05 9.77 -7.47
CA PHE A 99 2.73 9.93 -8.10
C PHE A 99 1.71 10.67 -7.23
N THR A 100 1.97 10.79 -5.91
CA THR A 100 1.09 11.51 -4.98
C THR A 100 1.84 11.96 -3.73
N SER A 101 1.22 12.84 -2.94
CA SER A 101 1.71 13.25 -1.64
C SER A 101 0.60 13.12 -0.58
N ASN A 102 1.00 13.09 0.70
CA ASN A 102 0.07 13.01 1.81
C ASN A 102 0.51 13.93 2.96
N ARG A 103 -0.35 14.09 3.97
CA ARG A 103 -0.06 14.86 5.18
C ARG A 103 -0.36 14.02 6.41
N LEU A 104 0.51 14.11 7.41
CA LEU A 104 0.23 13.56 8.73
C LEU A 104 -0.70 14.52 9.48
N VAL A 105 -1.76 13.98 10.06
CA VAL A 105 -2.72 14.74 10.87
C VAL A 105 -2.91 14.06 12.22
N LEU A 106 -3.22 14.88 13.24
CA LEU A 106 -3.67 14.40 14.54
C LEU A 106 -5.20 14.31 14.52
N ILE A 107 -5.73 13.17 14.89
CA ILE A 107 -7.17 12.95 14.99
C ILE A 107 -7.57 12.60 16.41
N THR A 108 -8.80 12.91 16.78
CA THR A 108 -9.44 12.51 18.04
C THR A 108 -10.77 11.82 17.77
N SER A 109 -11.27 11.06 18.75
CA SER A 109 -12.55 10.37 18.61
C SER A 109 -13.71 11.35 18.45
N THR A 110 -14.61 11.08 17.50
CA THR A 110 -15.84 11.85 17.32
C THR A 110 -16.85 11.64 18.48
N ARG A 111 -16.76 10.51 19.18
CA ARG A 111 -17.66 10.18 20.32
C ARG A 111 -17.27 10.91 21.59
N ASN A 112 -15.99 11.22 21.77
CA ASN A 112 -15.45 11.95 22.91
C ASN A 112 -14.31 12.85 22.42
N PRO A 113 -14.63 13.96 21.74
CA PRO A 113 -13.63 14.80 21.10
C PRO A 113 -12.79 15.53 22.14
N ILE A 114 -11.46 15.40 22.00
CA ILE A 114 -10.50 16.21 22.75
C ILE A 114 -10.02 17.29 21.79
N ILE A 115 -10.23 18.56 22.12
CA ILE A 115 -9.74 19.67 21.31
C ILE A 115 -8.25 19.85 21.63
N ILE A 116 -7.38 19.68 20.64
CA ILE A 116 -5.94 19.86 20.74
C ILE A 116 -5.55 20.95 19.76
N LYS A 117 -5.07 22.07 20.26
CA LYS A 117 -4.64 23.22 19.46
C LYS A 117 -3.14 23.23 19.20
N ASP A 118 -2.37 22.63 20.10
CA ASP A 118 -0.92 22.51 20.02
C ASP A 118 -0.45 21.12 20.45
N LEU A 119 0.62 20.62 19.84
CA LEU A 119 1.16 19.28 20.14
C LEU A 119 1.68 19.16 21.58
N ASN A 120 2.03 20.26 22.27
CA ASN A 120 2.43 20.22 23.67
C ASN A 120 1.28 19.79 24.58
N GLU A 121 0.03 20.00 24.19
CA GLU A 121 -1.14 19.56 24.93
C GLU A 121 -1.25 18.03 25.04
N LEU A 122 -0.55 17.29 24.17
CA LEU A 122 -0.43 15.83 24.26
C LEU A 122 0.17 15.36 25.59
N LYS A 123 0.89 16.23 26.31
CA LYS A 123 1.42 15.96 27.66
C LYS A 123 0.36 15.97 28.75
N HIS A 124 -0.80 16.57 28.54
CA HIS A 124 -1.85 16.69 29.54
C HIS A 124 -2.30 15.33 30.07
N ALA A 125 -2.64 15.28 31.37
CA ALA A 125 -2.96 14.03 32.06
C ALA A 125 -4.24 13.35 31.57
N ASN A 126 -5.18 14.09 30.98
CA ASN A 126 -6.41 13.56 30.37
C ASN A 126 -6.15 12.79 29.07
N ILE A 127 -5.03 13.00 28.41
CA ILE A 127 -4.60 12.22 27.23
C ILE A 127 -3.82 11.02 27.74
N LYS A 128 -4.46 9.84 27.73
CA LYS A 128 -3.87 8.60 28.25
C LYS A 128 -3.05 7.85 27.20
N HIS A 129 -3.57 7.81 25.98
CA HIS A 129 -3.00 7.01 24.88
C HIS A 129 -2.97 7.79 23.59
N ILE A 130 -1.89 7.63 22.85
CA ILE A 130 -1.64 8.22 21.53
C ILE A 130 -1.23 7.07 20.61
N ALA A 131 -2.09 6.70 19.66
CA ALA A 131 -1.77 5.67 18.67
C ALA A 131 -0.93 6.29 17.55
N ILE A 132 0.16 5.63 17.21
CA ILE A 132 1.02 5.94 16.07
C ILE A 132 1.38 4.65 15.35
N GLY A 133 1.63 4.72 14.05
CA GLY A 133 2.27 3.60 13.36
C GLY A 133 3.66 3.31 13.96
N ASN A 134 4.08 2.05 13.98
CA ASN A 134 5.40 1.71 14.49
C ASN A 134 6.50 2.29 13.58
N PRO A 135 7.39 3.18 14.07
CA PRO A 135 8.42 3.82 13.24
C PRO A 135 9.40 2.84 12.58
N ALA A 136 9.52 1.63 13.12
CA ALA A 136 10.44 0.63 12.57
C ALA A 136 10.08 0.24 11.13
N TYR A 137 8.79 0.20 10.79
CA TYR A 137 8.33 -0.28 9.48
C TYR A 137 7.18 0.52 8.86
N THR A 138 6.53 1.45 9.60
CA THR A 138 5.46 2.28 9.03
C THR A 138 5.95 3.67 8.67
N PRO A 139 5.66 4.18 7.46
CA PRO A 139 5.99 5.55 7.06
C PRO A 139 5.38 6.60 7.99
N ALA A 140 4.08 6.50 8.28
CA ALA A 140 3.39 7.44 9.16
C ALA A 140 4.00 7.47 10.57
N GLY A 141 4.43 6.31 11.09
CA GLY A 141 5.14 6.23 12.37
C GLY A 141 6.48 6.96 12.35
N ARG A 142 7.28 6.80 11.29
CA ARG A 142 8.55 7.54 11.12
C ARG A 142 8.32 9.04 11.07
N TYR A 143 7.32 9.49 10.31
CA TYR A 143 6.99 10.92 10.24
C TYR A 143 6.47 11.46 11.57
N ALA A 144 5.61 10.70 12.29
CA ALA A 144 5.15 11.08 13.63
C ALA A 144 6.31 11.19 14.61
N GLN A 145 7.23 10.21 14.61
CA GLN A 145 8.44 10.23 15.42
C GLN A 145 9.29 11.48 15.11
N ALA A 146 9.52 11.77 13.84
CA ALA A 146 10.33 12.93 13.42
C ALA A 146 9.72 14.24 13.89
N VAL A 147 8.40 14.44 13.72
CA VAL A 147 7.69 15.64 14.18
C VAL A 147 7.75 15.77 15.70
N LEU A 148 7.45 14.68 16.44
CA LEU A 148 7.49 14.69 17.90
C LEU A 148 8.92 14.91 18.43
N ALA A 149 9.94 14.37 17.77
CA ALA A 149 11.34 14.59 18.13
C ALA A 149 11.74 16.05 17.89
N GLN A 150 11.40 16.62 16.74
CA GLN A 150 11.66 18.03 16.42
C GLN A 150 11.02 18.99 17.45
N LYS A 151 9.84 18.63 17.97
CA LYS A 151 9.13 19.38 19.02
C LYS A 151 9.57 19.00 20.44
N GLN A 152 10.60 18.18 20.61
CA GLN A 152 11.08 17.66 21.90
C GLN A 152 9.99 16.91 22.70
N LEU A 153 9.03 16.32 22.00
CA LEU A 153 7.89 15.59 22.57
C LEU A 153 8.07 14.06 22.52
N TRP A 154 8.99 13.56 21.72
CA TRP A 154 9.17 12.12 21.54
C TRP A 154 9.45 11.38 22.86
N VAL A 155 10.43 11.86 23.63
CA VAL A 155 10.80 11.24 24.91
C VAL A 155 9.70 11.42 25.97
N PRO A 156 9.17 12.64 26.22
CA PRO A 156 8.11 12.84 27.20
C PRO A 156 6.84 12.05 26.97
N LEU A 157 6.52 11.71 25.71
CA LEU A 157 5.28 11.00 25.36
C LEU A 157 5.44 9.47 25.28
N GLN A 158 6.64 8.90 25.48
CA GLN A 158 6.89 7.47 25.32
C GLN A 158 5.91 6.57 26.10
N SER A 159 5.55 6.96 27.34
CA SER A 159 4.63 6.21 28.18
C SER A 159 3.18 6.22 27.71
N LYS A 160 2.84 7.14 26.80
CA LYS A 160 1.50 7.27 26.22
C LYS A 160 1.41 6.67 24.80
N LEU A 161 2.54 6.39 24.16
CA LEU A 161 2.56 5.92 22.76
C LEU A 161 2.17 4.46 22.65
N ILE A 162 1.16 4.19 21.84
CA ILE A 162 0.76 2.85 21.40
C ILE A 162 1.20 2.72 19.94
N LYS A 163 2.12 1.79 19.68
CA LYS A 163 2.64 1.52 18.32
C LYS A 163 1.79 0.47 17.63
N THR A 164 1.27 0.82 16.45
CA THR A 164 0.41 -0.06 15.62
C THR A 164 1.16 -0.58 14.40
N GLU A 165 0.72 -1.69 13.85
CA GLU A 165 1.34 -2.30 12.65
C GLU A 165 1.04 -1.54 11.38
N ASN A 166 -0.10 -0.85 11.34
CA ASN A 166 -0.58 -0.05 10.21
C ASN A 166 -1.14 1.29 10.68
N VAL A 167 -1.60 2.09 9.73
CA VAL A 167 -2.29 3.37 9.90
C VAL A 167 -3.76 3.22 9.54
#